data_47229e8b199c7d15663b55646cfc8656
#
_entry.id   47229e8b199c7d15663b55646cfc8656
#
_cell.length_a   1.000
_cell.length_b   1.000
_cell.length_c   1.000
_cell.angle_alpha   90.00
_cell.angle_beta   90.00
_cell.angle_gamma   90.00
#
_symmetry.space_group_name_H-M   'P 1'
#
loop_
_entity.id
_entity.type
_entity.pdbx_description
1 polymer ?
#
loop_
_entity_poly.entity_id
_entity_poly.type
_entity_poly.pdbx_seq_one_letter_code
_entity_poly.pdbx_strand_id
1 'polypeptide(L)'
;MSELLRMEHISKRFGSFYANKDISLTVNCGEVLTLLGENGAGKSTLMNILIGLYQPTEGKIFLEGKEVRIESPSQAVKLGIGMVHQHFMLVEAMTVFDNIILGDKHAKGLFIDRAARRKEIEELSARYGLDVQLDRLITEISVGEQQRTEILKALYHGAELL
;
A
#
# COMPACT_ATOMS: atom_id res chain seq x y z
N MET A 1 22.01 4.59 -6.10
CA MET A 1 20.69 3.96 -5.82
C MET A 1 19.80 4.35 -6.96
N SER A 2 18.96 3.42 -7.47
CA SER A 2 18.03 3.74 -8.55
C SER A 2 16.77 4.39 -7.99
N GLU A 3 16.25 5.41 -8.67
CA GLU A 3 14.99 6.07 -8.35
C GLU A 3 13.83 5.08 -8.51
N LEU A 4 13.02 4.91 -7.48
CA LEU A 4 11.80 4.10 -7.51
C LEU A 4 10.57 4.98 -7.76
N LEU A 5 10.42 6.05 -6.98
CA LEU A 5 9.31 7.00 -7.07
C LEU A 5 9.84 8.42 -7.14
N ARG A 6 9.25 9.24 -8.01
CA ARG A 6 9.43 10.69 -8.01
C ARG A 6 8.09 11.38 -8.23
N MET A 7 7.76 12.27 -7.32
CA MET A 7 6.63 13.18 -7.42
C MET A 7 7.18 14.59 -7.67
N GLU A 8 6.72 15.26 -8.72
CA GLU A 8 7.20 16.58 -9.14
C GLU A 8 6.08 17.61 -9.11
N HIS A 9 6.31 18.72 -8.39
CA HIS A 9 5.43 19.88 -8.36
C HIS A 9 3.97 19.55 -8.04
N ILE A 10 3.76 18.56 -7.17
CA ILE A 10 2.40 18.10 -6.82
C ILE A 10 1.67 19.17 -6.04
N SER A 11 0.57 19.62 -6.62
CA SER A 11 -0.40 20.50 -5.96
C SER A 11 -1.76 19.83 -5.89
N LYS A 12 -2.44 19.96 -4.75
CA LYS A 12 -3.82 19.53 -4.57
C LYS A 12 -4.65 20.64 -3.96
N ARG A 13 -5.69 21.05 -4.69
CA ARG A 13 -6.61 22.09 -4.28
C ARG A 13 -8.02 21.51 -4.07
N PHE A 14 -8.66 21.91 -2.99
CA PHE A 14 -10.07 21.69 -2.70
C PHE A 14 -10.78 23.05 -2.64
N GLY A 15 -11.55 23.37 -3.68
CA GLY A 15 -12.11 24.72 -3.83
C GLY A 15 -11.01 25.80 -3.89
N SER A 16 -10.99 26.71 -2.93
CA SER A 16 -9.96 27.76 -2.79
C SER A 16 -8.77 27.36 -1.92
N PHE A 17 -8.84 26.21 -1.20
CA PHE A 17 -7.83 25.78 -0.27
C PHE A 17 -6.82 24.82 -0.92
N TYR A 18 -5.53 25.07 -0.72
CA TYR A 18 -4.46 24.15 -1.10
C TYR A 18 -4.12 23.22 0.06
N ALA A 19 -4.38 21.93 -0.09
CA ALA A 19 -3.93 20.89 0.85
C ALA A 19 -2.45 20.53 0.63
N ASN A 20 -2.01 20.56 -0.63
CA ASN A 20 -0.59 20.46 -1.02
C ASN A 20 -0.34 21.54 -2.06
N LYS A 21 0.81 22.20 -2.01
CA LYS A 21 1.21 23.22 -2.95
C LYS A 21 2.68 23.02 -3.33
N ASP A 22 2.92 22.70 -4.59
CA ASP A 22 4.26 22.58 -5.18
C ASP A 22 5.18 21.61 -4.41
N ILE A 23 4.69 20.41 -4.08
CA ILE A 23 5.44 19.41 -3.33
C ILE A 23 6.20 18.50 -4.29
N SER A 24 7.51 18.40 -4.09
CA SER A 24 8.35 17.44 -4.80
C SER A 24 9.06 16.52 -3.81
N LEU A 25 9.12 15.23 -4.13
CA LEU A 25 9.85 14.23 -3.34
C LEU A 25 10.34 13.10 -4.26
N THR A 26 11.41 12.44 -3.82
CA THR A 26 11.96 11.28 -4.50
C THR A 26 12.22 10.18 -3.48
N VAL A 27 11.95 8.94 -3.85
CA VAL A 27 12.26 7.74 -3.06
C VAL A 27 13.09 6.79 -3.93
N ASN A 28 14.21 6.34 -3.40
CA ASN A 28 15.09 5.40 -4.08
C ASN A 28 14.79 3.95 -3.65
N CYS A 29 15.22 2.98 -4.45
CA CYS A 29 15.13 1.58 -4.06
C CYS A 29 15.89 1.32 -2.75
N GLY A 30 15.23 0.64 -1.78
CA GLY A 30 15.78 0.35 -0.46
C GLY A 30 15.83 1.53 0.51
N GLU A 31 15.23 2.67 0.15
CA GLU A 31 15.14 3.85 1.00
C GLU A 31 13.89 3.84 1.88
N VAL A 32 14.01 4.33 3.10
CA VAL A 32 12.90 4.67 3.99
C VAL A 32 12.80 6.18 4.09
N LEU A 33 11.77 6.76 3.46
CA LEU A 33 11.49 8.19 3.51
C LEU A 33 10.44 8.51 4.58
N THR A 34 10.79 9.36 5.52
CA THR A 34 9.85 9.81 6.56
C THR A 34 9.32 11.21 6.25
N LEU A 35 7.99 11.33 6.17
CA LEU A 35 7.32 12.63 6.02
C LEU A 35 6.95 13.19 7.39
N LEU A 36 7.63 14.26 7.80
CA LEU A 36 7.35 14.96 9.05
C LEU A 36 6.49 16.21 8.82
N GLY A 37 5.63 16.51 9.77
CA GLY A 37 4.79 17.71 9.75
C GLY A 37 3.62 17.61 10.72
N GLU A 38 3.01 18.73 11.04
CA GLU A 38 1.87 18.84 11.95
C GLU A 38 0.60 18.16 11.38
N ASN A 39 -0.40 17.98 12.24
CA ASN A 39 -1.72 17.51 11.79
C ASN A 39 -2.32 18.57 10.85
N GLY A 40 -2.84 18.10 9.70
CA GLY A 40 -3.34 19.01 8.67
C GLY A 40 -2.29 19.51 7.66
N ALA A 41 -1.01 19.18 7.81
CA ALA A 41 0.05 19.59 6.87
C ALA A 41 -0.02 18.95 5.46
N GLY A 42 -1.09 18.20 5.15
CA GLY A 42 -1.30 17.63 3.81
C GLY A 42 -0.62 16.26 3.56
N LYS A 43 0.02 15.65 4.58
CA LYS A 43 0.69 14.32 4.43
C LYS A 43 -0.26 13.24 3.91
N SER A 44 -1.42 13.08 4.54
CA SER A 44 -2.42 12.10 4.12
C SER A 44 -3.00 12.41 2.73
N THR A 45 -3.12 13.69 2.38
CA THR A 45 -3.55 14.09 1.03
C THR A 45 -2.53 13.67 -0.02
N LEU A 46 -1.24 13.85 0.26
CA LEU A 46 -0.17 13.43 -0.64
C LEU A 46 -0.14 11.90 -0.82
N MET A 47 -0.31 11.13 0.27
CA MET A 47 -0.41 9.67 0.20
C MET A 47 -1.69 9.23 -0.55
N ASN A 48 -2.82 9.90 -0.34
CA ASN A 48 -4.05 9.62 -1.08
C ASN A 48 -3.94 9.91 -2.58
N ILE A 49 -3.09 10.85 -2.98
CA ILE A 49 -2.75 11.05 -4.40
C ILE A 49 -1.94 9.86 -4.91
N LEU A 50 -0.93 9.40 -4.17
CA LEU A 50 -0.07 8.30 -4.56
C LEU A 50 -0.83 6.98 -4.72
N ILE A 51 -1.84 6.73 -3.90
CA ILE A 51 -2.69 5.54 -4.03
C ILE A 51 -3.91 5.74 -4.95
N GLY A 52 -4.03 6.89 -5.62
CA GLY A 52 -5.07 7.14 -6.61
C GLY A 52 -6.47 7.44 -6.05
N LEU A 53 -6.60 7.74 -4.75
CA LEU A 53 -7.86 8.22 -4.16
C LEU A 53 -8.14 9.68 -4.56
N TYR A 54 -7.10 10.47 -4.75
CA TYR A 54 -7.21 11.83 -5.27
C TYR A 54 -6.34 11.99 -6.51
N GLN A 55 -6.82 12.80 -7.46
CA GLN A 55 -5.98 13.25 -8.56
C GLN A 55 -5.27 14.54 -8.15
N PRO A 56 -3.98 14.70 -8.45
CA PRO A 56 -3.32 15.99 -8.29
C PRO A 56 -4.01 17.05 -9.16
N THR A 57 -4.03 18.29 -8.70
CA THR A 57 -4.48 19.42 -9.52
C THR A 57 -3.40 19.82 -10.53
N GLU A 58 -2.13 19.72 -10.08
CA GLU A 58 -0.93 20.01 -10.86
C GLU A 58 0.18 19.05 -10.45
N GLY A 59 1.18 18.90 -11.31
CA GLY A 59 2.35 18.05 -11.07
C GLY A 59 2.25 16.69 -11.73
N LYS A 60 3.31 15.90 -11.57
CA LYS A 60 3.49 14.60 -12.20
C LYS A 60 4.06 13.57 -11.24
N ILE A 61 3.74 12.31 -11.49
CA ILE A 61 4.26 11.16 -10.74
C ILE A 61 5.03 10.27 -11.71
N PHE A 62 6.21 9.83 -11.28
CA PHE A 62 7.06 8.93 -12.03
C PHE A 62 7.37 7.70 -11.19
N LEU A 63 7.24 6.52 -11.78
CA LEU A 63 7.69 5.25 -11.21
C LEU A 63 8.78 4.70 -12.13
N GLU A 64 9.94 4.38 -11.56
CA GLU A 64 11.11 3.89 -12.31
C GLU A 64 11.43 4.76 -13.51
N GLY A 65 11.32 6.08 -13.36
CA GLY A 65 11.56 7.08 -14.40
C GLY A 65 10.47 7.23 -15.46
N LYS A 66 9.37 6.45 -15.39
CA LYS A 66 8.23 6.54 -16.33
C LYS A 66 7.11 7.36 -15.71
N GLU A 67 6.60 8.35 -16.44
CA GLU A 67 5.42 9.10 -16.02
C GLU A 67 4.21 8.17 -15.93
N VAL A 68 3.52 8.19 -14.78
CA VAL A 68 2.33 7.39 -14.50
C VAL A 68 1.19 8.26 -14.03
N ARG A 69 -0.03 7.87 -14.38
CA ARG A 69 -1.24 8.47 -13.83
C ARG A 69 -2.00 7.43 -13.05
N ILE A 70 -2.15 7.66 -11.76
CA ILE A 70 -2.77 6.70 -10.83
C ILE A 70 -4.21 7.16 -10.57
N GLU A 71 -5.17 6.52 -11.23
CA GLU A 71 -6.58 6.95 -11.23
C GLU A 71 -7.44 6.21 -10.19
N SER A 72 -6.90 5.14 -9.59
CA SER A 72 -7.62 4.35 -8.60
C SER A 72 -6.67 3.53 -7.73
N PRO A 73 -7.10 3.10 -6.52
CA PRO A 73 -6.32 2.18 -5.67
C PRO A 73 -5.99 0.86 -6.36
N SER A 74 -6.91 0.33 -7.18
CA SER A 74 -6.66 -0.89 -7.96
C SER A 74 -5.50 -0.73 -8.96
N GLN A 75 -5.35 0.47 -9.52
CA GLN A 75 -4.23 0.78 -10.41
C GLN A 75 -2.92 0.96 -9.62
N ALA A 76 -2.97 1.61 -8.45
CA ALA A 76 -1.82 1.74 -7.56
C ALA A 76 -1.25 0.36 -7.20
N VAL A 77 -2.11 -0.59 -6.79
CA VAL A 77 -1.70 -1.98 -6.51
C VAL A 77 -1.08 -2.66 -7.72
N LYS A 78 -1.61 -2.44 -8.94
CA LYS A 78 -1.03 -3.01 -10.18
C LYS A 78 0.35 -2.43 -10.49
N LEU A 79 0.61 -1.22 -10.04
CA LEU A 79 1.90 -0.52 -10.17
C LEU A 79 2.86 -0.83 -9.02
N GLY A 80 2.54 -1.78 -8.14
CA GLY A 80 3.38 -2.15 -7.01
C GLY A 80 3.36 -1.16 -5.85
N ILE A 81 2.34 -0.30 -5.77
CA ILE A 81 2.18 0.65 -4.66
C ILE A 81 1.19 0.07 -3.66
N GLY A 82 1.65 -0.20 -2.44
CA GLY A 82 0.84 -0.62 -1.31
C GLY A 82 0.66 0.50 -0.29
N MET A 83 -0.37 0.39 0.54
CA MET A 83 -0.60 1.29 1.66
C MET A 83 -1.09 0.51 2.88
N VAL A 84 -0.48 0.78 4.02
CA VAL A 84 -0.97 0.35 5.34
C VAL A 84 -1.72 1.51 5.96
N HIS A 85 -2.99 1.29 6.28
CA HIS A 85 -3.84 2.33 6.84
C HIS A 85 -3.68 2.43 8.35
N GLN A 86 -3.90 3.62 8.90
CA GLN A 86 -3.89 3.87 10.34
C GLN A 86 -4.99 3.06 11.07
N HIS A 87 -6.14 2.90 10.44
CA HIS A 87 -7.21 1.98 10.85
C HIS A 87 -7.17 0.78 9.91
N PHE A 88 -6.92 -0.40 10.46
CA PHE A 88 -6.76 -1.61 9.67
C PHE A 88 -7.97 -1.89 8.77
N MET A 89 -7.69 -2.21 7.52
CA MET A 89 -8.70 -2.59 6.52
C MET A 89 -8.83 -4.11 6.45
N LEU A 90 -8.89 -4.75 7.62
CA LEU A 90 -9.06 -6.19 7.78
C LEU A 90 -10.52 -6.53 8.07
N VAL A 91 -10.99 -7.64 7.50
CA VAL A 91 -12.33 -8.17 7.75
C VAL A 91 -12.27 -9.01 9.02
N GLU A 92 -12.87 -8.53 10.10
CA GLU A 92 -12.79 -9.12 11.44
C GLU A 92 -13.29 -10.56 11.50
N ALA A 93 -14.33 -10.90 10.74
CA ALA A 93 -14.93 -12.23 10.68
C ALA A 93 -14.13 -13.25 9.85
N MET A 94 -13.02 -12.84 9.25
CA MET A 94 -12.15 -13.69 8.44
C MET A 94 -10.86 -14.03 9.19
N THR A 95 -10.21 -15.14 8.78
CA THR A 95 -8.88 -15.48 9.27
C THR A 95 -7.83 -14.54 8.70
N VAL A 96 -6.64 -14.53 9.31
CA VAL A 96 -5.45 -13.84 8.79
C VAL A 96 -5.19 -14.28 7.35
N PHE A 97 -5.20 -15.58 7.08
CA PHE A 97 -5.02 -16.13 5.75
C PHE A 97 -6.03 -15.60 4.74
N ASP A 98 -7.33 -15.64 5.08
CA ASP A 98 -8.39 -15.20 4.16
C ASP A 98 -8.31 -13.69 3.88
N ASN A 99 -7.89 -12.89 4.87
CA ASN A 99 -7.65 -11.46 4.68
C ASN A 99 -6.50 -11.18 3.72
N ILE A 100 -5.41 -11.95 3.79
CA ILE A 100 -4.24 -11.77 2.92
C ILE A 100 -4.58 -12.10 1.48
N ILE A 101 -5.28 -13.23 1.23
CA ILE A 101 -5.63 -13.65 -0.14
C ILE A 101 -6.84 -12.91 -0.71
N LEU A 102 -7.53 -12.09 0.07
CA LEU A 102 -8.70 -11.35 -0.39
C LEU A 102 -8.32 -10.43 -1.56
N GLY A 103 -8.95 -10.65 -2.72
CA GLY A 103 -8.63 -9.91 -3.96
C GLY A 103 -7.46 -10.49 -4.76
N ASP A 104 -7.02 -11.72 -4.47
CA ASP A 104 -5.95 -12.39 -5.21
C ASP A 104 -6.26 -12.46 -6.73
N LYS A 105 -5.34 -11.90 -7.51
CA LYS A 105 -5.41 -11.86 -8.98
C LYS A 105 -5.18 -13.24 -9.62
N HIS A 106 -4.61 -14.18 -8.88
CA HIS A 106 -4.31 -15.52 -9.35
C HIS A 106 -5.48 -16.51 -9.15
N ALA A 107 -6.60 -16.05 -8.58
CA ALA A 107 -7.85 -16.80 -8.55
C ALA A 107 -8.42 -16.92 -9.97
N LYS A 108 -7.80 -17.79 -10.78
CA LYS A 108 -8.31 -18.16 -12.11
C LYS A 108 -9.43 -19.20 -11.95
N GLY A 109 -10.69 -18.75 -11.99
CA GLY A 109 -11.86 -19.60 -11.88
C GLY A 109 -12.46 -19.67 -10.48
N LEU A 110 -13.31 -20.70 -10.26
CA LEU A 110 -14.07 -20.90 -9.01
C LEU A 110 -13.23 -21.45 -7.84
N PHE A 111 -11.97 -21.84 -8.07
CA PHE A 111 -11.14 -22.51 -7.05
C PHE A 111 -9.83 -21.80 -6.85
N ILE A 112 -9.53 -21.45 -5.58
CA ILE A 112 -8.24 -20.94 -5.13
C ILE A 112 -7.45 -22.14 -4.60
N ASP A 113 -6.25 -22.38 -5.08
CA ASP A 113 -5.33 -23.34 -4.48
C ASP A 113 -4.81 -22.77 -3.15
N ARG A 114 -5.56 -23.04 -2.07
CA ARG A 114 -5.26 -22.55 -0.72
C ARG A 114 -3.92 -23.06 -0.21
N ALA A 115 -3.51 -24.27 -0.58
CA ALA A 115 -2.24 -24.84 -0.12
C ALA A 115 -1.05 -24.11 -0.74
N ALA A 116 -1.10 -23.84 -2.05
CA ALA A 116 -0.06 -23.07 -2.72
C ALA A 116 0.02 -21.63 -2.18
N ARG A 117 -1.13 -20.97 -1.94
CA ARG A 117 -1.16 -19.60 -1.39
C ARG A 117 -0.63 -19.55 0.04
N ARG A 118 -0.97 -20.56 0.86
CA ARG A 118 -0.43 -20.64 2.23
C ARG A 118 1.10 -20.70 2.22
N LYS A 119 1.66 -21.58 1.41
CA LYS A 119 3.11 -21.72 1.28
C LYS A 119 3.76 -20.38 0.86
N GLU A 120 3.21 -19.70 -0.13
CA GLU A 120 3.69 -18.40 -0.59
C GLU A 120 3.66 -17.34 0.53
N ILE A 121 2.58 -17.29 1.31
CA ILE A 121 2.46 -16.37 2.45
C ILE A 121 3.46 -16.71 3.55
N GLU A 122 3.64 -17.99 3.87
CA GLU A 122 4.61 -18.44 4.86
C GLU A 122 6.06 -18.10 4.44
N GLU A 123 6.40 -18.26 3.17
CA GLU A 123 7.69 -17.85 2.61
C GLU A 123 7.91 -16.34 2.70
N LEU A 124 6.90 -15.52 2.39
CA LEU A 124 6.94 -14.07 2.54
C LEU A 124 7.07 -13.66 4.02
N SER A 125 6.28 -14.27 4.90
CA SER A 125 6.32 -14.04 6.34
C SER A 125 7.73 -14.30 6.89
N ALA A 126 8.33 -15.43 6.55
CA ALA A 126 9.69 -15.79 6.95
C ALA A 126 10.75 -14.83 6.37
N ARG A 127 10.61 -14.47 5.09
CA ARG A 127 11.55 -13.57 4.39
C ARG A 127 11.62 -12.18 5.01
N TYR A 128 10.48 -11.64 5.45
CA TYR A 128 10.39 -10.28 6.00
C TYR A 128 10.31 -10.25 7.53
N GLY A 129 10.35 -11.40 8.21
CA GLY A 129 10.24 -11.47 9.66
C GLY A 129 8.87 -11.01 10.19
N LEU A 130 7.81 -11.20 9.40
CA LEU A 130 6.44 -10.81 9.72
C LEU A 130 5.66 -12.03 10.24
N ASP A 131 5.97 -12.47 11.45
CA ASP A 131 5.32 -13.65 12.04
C ASP A 131 3.84 -13.37 12.32
N VAL A 132 2.95 -14.21 11.73
CA VAL A 132 1.49 -14.15 11.85
C VAL A 132 0.88 -15.55 11.96
N GLN A 133 -0.24 -15.65 12.67
CA GLN A 133 -0.98 -16.91 12.85
C GLN A 133 -2.10 -17.02 11.81
N LEU A 134 -1.83 -17.67 10.68
CA LEU A 134 -2.71 -17.68 9.50
C LEU A 134 -4.13 -18.19 9.75
N ASP A 135 -4.31 -19.10 10.70
CA ASP A 135 -5.62 -19.74 10.96
C ASP A 135 -6.47 -19.00 12.01
N ARG A 136 -5.91 -17.97 12.67
CA ARG A 136 -6.65 -17.18 13.64
C ARG A 136 -7.56 -16.15 12.97
N LEU A 137 -8.70 -15.88 13.62
CA LEU A 137 -9.55 -14.75 13.25
C LEU A 137 -8.85 -13.43 13.59
N ILE A 138 -9.15 -12.38 12.84
CA ILE A 138 -8.61 -11.04 13.11
C ILE A 138 -8.97 -10.53 14.50
N THR A 139 -10.14 -10.89 15.00
CA THR A 139 -10.59 -10.55 16.37
C THR A 139 -9.79 -11.23 17.49
N GLU A 140 -9.06 -12.30 17.18
CA GLU A 140 -8.30 -13.09 18.14
C GLU A 140 -6.83 -12.73 18.24
N ILE A 141 -6.35 -11.86 17.34
CA ILE A 141 -4.97 -11.45 17.25
C ILE A 141 -4.73 -10.05 17.81
N SER A 142 -3.51 -9.80 18.25
CA SER A 142 -3.11 -8.49 18.78
C SER A 142 -3.06 -7.42 17.69
N VAL A 143 -3.13 -6.13 18.10
CA VAL A 143 -2.98 -4.99 17.19
C VAL A 143 -1.66 -5.06 16.40
N GLY A 144 -0.57 -5.50 17.01
CA GLY A 144 0.71 -5.69 16.34
C GLY A 144 0.68 -6.79 15.27
N GLU A 145 -0.08 -7.87 15.49
CA GLU A 145 -0.28 -8.92 14.48
C GLU A 145 -1.20 -8.44 13.36
N GLN A 146 -2.23 -7.64 13.66
CA GLN A 146 -3.08 -7.01 12.65
C GLN A 146 -2.24 -6.11 11.74
N GLN A 147 -1.31 -5.31 12.31
CA GLN A 147 -0.40 -4.49 11.53
C GLN A 147 0.51 -5.33 10.63
N ARG A 148 1.12 -6.40 11.16
CA ARG A 148 1.93 -7.33 10.35
C ARG A 148 1.12 -7.99 9.24
N THR A 149 -0.14 -8.34 9.51
CA THR A 149 -1.09 -8.89 8.53
C THR A 149 -1.35 -7.91 7.38
N GLU A 150 -1.57 -6.63 7.67
CA GLU A 150 -1.75 -5.57 6.65
C GLU A 150 -0.49 -5.41 5.78
N ILE A 151 0.69 -5.39 6.40
CA ILE A 151 1.96 -5.29 5.66
C ILE A 151 2.13 -6.53 4.78
N LEU A 152 1.93 -7.72 5.33
CA LEU A 152 2.07 -8.98 4.61
C LEU A 152 1.07 -9.10 3.46
N LYS A 153 -0.17 -8.63 3.65
CA LYS A 153 -1.17 -8.50 2.60
C LYS A 153 -0.69 -7.61 1.45
N ALA A 154 -0.15 -6.43 1.75
CA ALA A 154 0.38 -5.52 0.73
C ALA A 154 1.53 -6.17 -0.06
N LEU A 155 2.48 -6.82 0.64
CA LEU A 155 3.59 -7.54 0.02
C LEU A 155 3.11 -8.73 -0.83
N TYR A 156 2.14 -9.51 -0.36
CA TYR A 156 1.52 -10.61 -1.11
C TYR A 156 0.88 -10.13 -2.42
N HIS A 157 0.28 -8.95 -2.42
CA HIS A 157 -0.27 -8.32 -3.62
C HIS A 157 0.78 -7.63 -4.50
N GLY A 158 2.07 -7.77 -4.18
CA GLY A 158 3.20 -7.33 -5.00
C GLY A 158 3.60 -5.87 -4.77
N ALA A 159 3.42 -5.35 -3.55
CA ALA A 159 3.89 -4.00 -3.23
C ALA A 159 5.43 -3.96 -3.24
N GLU A 160 6.00 -3.06 -4.01
CA GLU A 160 7.42 -2.69 -4.07
C GLU A 160 7.68 -1.35 -3.38
N LEU A 161 6.67 -0.49 -3.34
CA LEU A 161 6.60 0.75 -2.58
C LEU A 161 5.50 0.62 -1.52
N LEU A 162 5.82 0.79 -0.25
CA LEU A 162 4.88 0.65 0.86
C LEU A 162 4.83 1.94 1.67
#